data_6486bb459e261c4bc9e265b14e55dadf
#
_entry.id   6486bb459e261c4bc9e265b14e55dadf
#
_cell.length_a   1.000
_cell.length_b   1.000
_cell.length_c   1.000
_cell.angle_alpha   90.00
_cell.angle_beta   90.00
_cell.angle_gamma   90.00
#
_symmetry.space_group_name_H-M   'P 1'
#
loop_
_entity.id
_entity.type
_entity.pdbx_description
1 polymer ?
#
loop_
_entity_poly.entity_id
_entity_poly.type
_entity_poly.pdbx_seq_one_letter_code
_entity_poly.pdbx_strand_id
1 'polypeptide(L)'
;EIGMDLEGDLGGLFFSDINSQAAQRGRVIANTNNGAPRDAQLAVEIIDSSQLPAGSWSLRFGGDGRNFELVDRATGEVVNQGRLPDPVQSEISMPGFNIRIEGGTFNAGDSFLIEPTRNAAASIGLEVNREEDLAFASPVRAEGSANNTGDATINQGKMLDVRDPFTNSLLSNFRQDGQLDPPLGIQF
;
A
#
# COMPACT_ATOMS: atom_id res chain seq x y z
N GLU A 1 3.61 -3.63 12.77
CA GLU A 1 4.40 -3.57 14.00
C GLU A 1 5.83 -3.14 13.67
N ILE A 2 6.38 -2.28 14.51
CA ILE A 2 7.74 -1.77 14.32
C ILE A 2 8.62 -2.56 15.29
N GLY A 3 9.40 -3.47 14.77
CA GLY A 3 10.35 -4.26 15.52
C GLY A 3 11.74 -4.17 14.90
N MET A 4 12.72 -4.71 15.62
CA MET A 4 14.08 -4.88 15.12
C MET A 4 14.39 -6.37 15.00
N ASP A 5 15.15 -6.71 13.99
CA ASP A 5 15.69 -8.04 13.79
C ASP A 5 16.92 -8.31 14.70
N LEU A 6 17.53 -9.47 14.56
CA LEU A 6 18.70 -9.84 15.39
C LEU A 6 19.97 -9.07 14.99
N GLU A 7 20.01 -8.44 13.83
CA GLU A 7 21.13 -7.64 13.33
C GLU A 7 20.98 -6.15 13.69
N GLY A 8 19.82 -5.78 14.28
CA GLY A 8 19.52 -4.41 14.69
C GLY A 8 18.87 -3.58 13.60
N ASP A 9 18.50 -4.18 12.48
CA ASP A 9 17.81 -3.51 11.41
C ASP A 9 16.29 -3.43 11.68
N LEU A 10 15.64 -2.40 11.17
CA LEU A 10 14.19 -2.26 11.29
C LEU A 10 13.50 -3.30 10.41
N GLY A 11 12.48 -3.95 10.98
CA GLY A 11 11.72 -4.95 10.28
C GLY A 11 11.06 -4.46 8.99
N GLY A 12 11.16 -5.30 7.96
CA GLY A 12 10.50 -5.13 6.69
C GLY A 12 9.09 -5.74 6.65
N LEU A 13 8.59 -5.93 5.46
CA LEU A 13 7.33 -6.62 5.24
C LEU A 13 7.50 -8.12 5.51
N PHE A 14 6.59 -8.71 6.27
CA PHE A 14 6.54 -10.15 6.48
C PHE A 14 5.96 -10.89 5.26
N PHE A 15 4.92 -10.31 4.67
CA PHE A 15 4.31 -10.78 3.43
C PHE A 15 4.56 -9.79 2.30
N SER A 16 4.49 -10.27 1.06
CA SER A 16 4.60 -9.44 -0.13
C SER A 16 3.56 -8.30 -0.11
N ASP A 17 3.99 -7.12 -0.60
CA ASP A 17 3.12 -5.95 -0.69
C ASP A 17 1.95 -6.22 -1.64
N ILE A 18 0.73 -6.17 -1.11
CA ILE A 18 -0.50 -6.31 -1.90
C ILE A 18 -0.63 -5.21 -2.95
N ASN A 19 0.01 -4.07 -2.75
CA ASN A 19 0.02 -2.94 -3.67
C ASN A 19 1.34 -2.81 -4.44
N SER A 20 2.13 -3.88 -4.55
CA SER A 20 3.24 -3.88 -5.50
C SER A 20 2.76 -3.53 -6.91
N GLN A 21 3.59 -2.88 -7.70
CA GLN A 21 3.23 -2.42 -9.06
C GLN A 21 2.68 -3.56 -9.94
N ALA A 22 3.26 -4.74 -9.81
CA ALA A 22 2.81 -5.93 -10.53
C ALA A 22 1.40 -6.35 -10.08
N ALA A 23 1.13 -6.34 -8.78
CA ALA A 23 -0.18 -6.67 -8.22
C ALA A 23 -1.24 -5.65 -8.65
N GLN A 24 -0.94 -4.37 -8.57
CA GLN A 24 -1.86 -3.30 -8.98
C GLN A 24 -2.27 -3.42 -10.46
N ARG A 25 -1.30 -3.65 -11.36
CA ARG A 25 -1.55 -3.82 -12.80
C ARG A 25 -2.22 -5.16 -13.12
N GLY A 26 -1.90 -6.21 -12.38
CA GLY A 26 -2.48 -7.54 -12.56
C GLY A 26 -3.98 -7.62 -12.27
N ARG A 27 -4.55 -6.62 -11.58
CA ARG A 27 -6.00 -6.50 -11.30
C ARG A 27 -6.79 -5.88 -12.44
N VAL A 28 -6.11 -5.43 -13.50
CA VAL A 28 -6.71 -4.83 -14.69
C VAL A 28 -6.46 -5.74 -15.89
N ILE A 29 -7.52 -6.08 -16.61
CA ILE A 29 -7.41 -6.91 -17.81
C ILE A 29 -7.99 -6.13 -18.99
N ALA A 30 -7.14 -5.80 -19.95
CA ALA A 30 -7.58 -5.18 -21.18
C ALA A 30 -8.38 -6.17 -22.04
N ASN A 31 -9.46 -5.69 -22.66
CA ASN A 31 -10.18 -6.46 -23.65
C ASN A 31 -9.30 -6.66 -24.90
N THR A 32 -9.31 -7.85 -25.45
CA THR A 32 -8.54 -8.19 -26.67
C THR A 32 -8.99 -7.38 -27.90
N ASN A 33 -10.22 -6.87 -27.90
CA ASN A 33 -10.79 -6.07 -28.96
C ASN A 33 -10.52 -4.55 -28.81
N ASN A 34 -9.81 -4.14 -27.78
CA ASN A 34 -9.44 -2.73 -27.61
C ASN A 34 -8.63 -2.25 -28.82
N GLY A 35 -8.89 -0.98 -29.21
CA GLY A 35 -8.22 -0.34 -30.33
C GLY A 35 -6.72 -0.16 -30.15
N ALA A 36 -6.07 0.36 -31.15
CA ALA A 36 -4.65 0.73 -31.12
C ALA A 36 -4.52 2.27 -31.00
N PRO A 37 -3.44 2.78 -30.35
CA PRO A 37 -2.38 2.04 -29.66
C PRO A 37 -2.86 1.36 -28.36
N ARG A 38 -2.24 0.27 -27.98
CA ARG A 38 -2.54 -0.43 -26.72
C ARG A 38 -1.57 0.00 -25.61
N ASP A 39 -1.52 1.28 -25.35
CA ASP A 39 -0.61 1.96 -24.44
C ASP A 39 -1.28 2.39 -23.12
N ALA A 40 -2.54 1.99 -22.92
CA ALA A 40 -3.30 2.31 -21.73
C ALA A 40 -2.61 1.79 -20.45
N GLN A 41 -2.39 2.69 -19.49
CA GLN A 41 -1.77 2.39 -18.21
C GLN A 41 -2.81 2.57 -17.11
N LEU A 42 -3.24 1.44 -16.58
CA LEU A 42 -4.20 1.37 -15.48
C LEU A 42 -3.65 0.50 -14.35
N ALA A 43 -4.00 0.86 -13.14
CA ALA A 43 -3.63 0.15 -11.94
C ALA A 43 -4.80 0.17 -10.94
N VAL A 44 -4.89 -0.85 -10.09
CA VAL A 44 -5.87 -0.90 -9.00
C VAL A 44 -5.12 -1.01 -7.68
N GLU A 45 -5.27 0.01 -6.85
CA GLU A 45 -4.67 0.10 -5.52
C GLU A 45 -5.70 -0.25 -4.45
N ILE A 46 -5.35 -1.17 -3.55
CA ILE A 46 -6.18 -1.51 -2.40
C ILE A 46 -5.90 -0.51 -1.28
N ILE A 47 -6.93 0.21 -0.84
CA ILE A 47 -6.83 1.20 0.23
C ILE A 47 -7.28 0.61 1.56
N ASP A 48 -8.37 -0.16 1.55
CA ASP A 48 -8.90 -0.81 2.74
C ASP A 48 -9.47 -2.18 2.38
N SER A 49 -8.75 -3.23 2.77
CA SER A 49 -9.15 -4.61 2.47
C SER A 49 -10.45 -5.03 3.17
N SER A 50 -10.81 -4.37 4.27
CA SER A 50 -12.05 -4.66 5.01
C SER A 50 -13.30 -4.16 4.30
N GLN A 51 -13.15 -3.20 3.39
CA GLN A 51 -14.24 -2.61 2.62
C GLN A 51 -14.29 -3.09 1.16
N LEU A 52 -13.40 -4.01 0.78
CA LEU A 52 -13.38 -4.52 -0.59
C LEU A 52 -14.66 -5.28 -0.93
N PRO A 53 -15.46 -4.80 -1.89
CA PRO A 53 -16.61 -5.54 -2.34
C PRO A 53 -16.18 -6.77 -3.15
N ALA A 54 -16.92 -7.86 -2.94
CA ALA A 54 -16.76 -9.03 -3.78
C ALA A 54 -17.42 -8.77 -5.14
N GLY A 55 -16.62 -8.70 -6.21
CA GLY A 55 -17.16 -8.45 -7.55
C GLY A 55 -16.11 -8.11 -8.58
N SER A 56 -16.61 -7.79 -9.75
CA SER A 56 -15.81 -7.30 -10.87
C SER A 56 -16.56 -6.19 -11.60
N TRP A 57 -15.80 -5.26 -12.15
CA TRP A 57 -16.33 -4.09 -12.84
C TRP A 57 -15.80 -4.03 -14.26
N SER A 58 -16.57 -3.42 -15.14
CA SER A 58 -16.14 -3.12 -16.50
C SER A 58 -15.96 -1.60 -16.64
N LEU A 59 -14.73 -1.14 -16.77
CA LEU A 59 -14.43 0.24 -17.14
C LEU A 59 -14.51 0.34 -18.68
N ARG A 60 -15.44 1.14 -19.18
CA ARG A 60 -15.72 1.29 -20.61
C ARG A 60 -15.47 2.71 -21.04
N PHE A 61 -14.92 2.88 -22.25
CA PHE A 61 -14.67 4.19 -22.85
C PHE A 61 -15.61 4.43 -24.03
N GLY A 62 -16.19 5.63 -24.08
CA GLY A 62 -17.10 6.03 -25.12
C GLY A 62 -16.70 7.35 -25.80
N GLY A 63 -17.43 7.76 -26.81
CA GLY A 63 -17.27 9.04 -27.49
C GLY A 63 -15.89 9.20 -28.12
N ASP A 64 -15.11 10.12 -27.59
CA ASP A 64 -13.75 10.45 -28.03
C ASP A 64 -12.64 9.71 -27.24
N GLY A 65 -12.99 8.62 -26.56
CA GLY A 65 -12.07 7.87 -25.70
C GLY A 65 -11.77 8.53 -24.35
N ARG A 66 -12.41 9.66 -24.03
CA ARG A 66 -12.24 10.37 -22.76
C ARG A 66 -13.41 10.21 -21.80
N ASN A 67 -14.59 9.94 -22.33
CA ASN A 67 -15.72 9.62 -21.47
C ASN A 67 -15.61 8.18 -21.02
N PHE A 68 -15.81 7.94 -19.72
CA PHE A 68 -15.78 6.60 -19.17
C PHE A 68 -17.01 6.29 -18.32
N GLU A 69 -17.34 5.02 -18.24
CA GLU A 69 -18.34 4.44 -17.37
C GLU A 69 -17.75 3.24 -16.67
N LEU A 70 -17.92 3.16 -15.36
CA LEU A 70 -17.59 1.99 -14.54
C LEU A 70 -18.88 1.25 -14.25
N VAL A 71 -19.02 0.05 -14.75
CA VAL A 71 -20.23 -0.76 -14.68
C VAL A 71 -19.98 -1.96 -13.78
N ASP A 72 -20.83 -2.17 -12.80
CA ASP A 72 -20.85 -3.40 -12.02
C ASP A 72 -21.31 -4.55 -12.93
N ARG A 73 -20.52 -5.62 -13.03
CA ARG A 73 -20.83 -6.73 -13.94
C ARG A 73 -21.94 -7.65 -13.43
N ALA A 74 -22.18 -7.65 -12.12
CA ALA A 74 -23.23 -8.48 -11.54
C ALA A 74 -24.62 -7.86 -11.72
N THR A 75 -24.72 -6.54 -11.57
CA THR A 75 -26.00 -5.81 -11.65
C THR A 75 -26.21 -5.13 -13.00
N GLY A 76 -25.15 -4.83 -13.73
CA GLY A 76 -25.18 -4.03 -14.95
C GLY A 76 -25.34 -2.54 -14.69
N GLU A 77 -25.32 -2.10 -13.45
CA GLU A 77 -25.47 -0.68 -13.08
C GLU A 77 -24.18 0.10 -13.29
N VAL A 78 -24.31 1.35 -13.73
CA VAL A 78 -23.20 2.30 -13.78
C VAL A 78 -22.96 2.83 -12.36
N VAL A 79 -21.84 2.43 -11.76
CA VAL A 79 -21.47 2.82 -10.39
C VAL A 79 -20.62 4.09 -10.34
N ASN A 80 -19.95 4.42 -11.44
CA ASN A 80 -19.19 5.67 -11.60
C ASN A 80 -19.12 6.03 -13.09
N GLN A 81 -19.05 7.31 -13.39
CA GLN A 81 -18.87 7.82 -14.75
C GLN A 81 -18.19 9.18 -14.74
N GLY A 82 -17.51 9.51 -15.81
CA GLY A 82 -16.84 10.80 -15.91
C GLY A 82 -16.14 11.01 -17.23
N ARG A 83 -15.31 12.04 -17.24
CA ARG A 83 -14.47 12.40 -18.38
C ARG A 83 -13.03 12.57 -17.92
N LEU A 84 -12.11 11.93 -18.63
CA LEU A 84 -10.68 12.04 -18.34
C LEU A 84 -10.17 13.45 -18.68
N PRO A 85 -9.30 14.02 -17.83
CA PRO A 85 -8.64 15.29 -18.07
C PRO A 85 -7.57 15.19 -19.16
N ASP A 86 -6.96 16.31 -19.49
CA ASP A 86 -5.77 16.41 -20.32
C ASP A 86 -4.65 17.10 -19.54
N PRO A 87 -3.50 16.46 -19.29
CA PRO A 87 -3.12 15.09 -19.66
C PRO A 87 -3.99 14.00 -19.00
N VAL A 88 -3.99 12.82 -19.62
CA VAL A 88 -4.78 11.68 -19.15
C VAL A 88 -4.18 11.11 -17.86
N GLN A 89 -4.64 11.64 -16.74
CA GLN A 89 -4.38 11.13 -15.40
C GLN A 89 -5.64 11.29 -14.57
N SER A 90 -6.11 10.23 -13.94
CA SER A 90 -7.32 10.27 -13.14
C SER A 90 -7.33 9.15 -12.12
N GLU A 91 -8.07 9.36 -11.04
CA GLU A 91 -8.32 8.37 -10.03
C GLU A 91 -9.83 8.23 -9.83
N ILE A 92 -10.31 7.00 -9.85
CA ILE A 92 -11.70 6.65 -9.60
C ILE A 92 -11.75 5.93 -8.27
N SER A 93 -12.30 6.59 -7.25
CA SER A 93 -12.41 6.02 -5.91
C SER A 93 -13.63 5.13 -5.79
N MET A 94 -13.43 3.95 -5.24
CA MET A 94 -14.43 2.95 -4.94
C MET A 94 -14.27 2.49 -3.47
N PRO A 95 -15.29 1.90 -2.85
CA PRO A 95 -15.13 1.33 -1.51
C PRO A 95 -13.97 0.33 -1.46
N GLY A 96 -12.98 0.60 -0.63
CA GLY A 96 -11.82 -0.25 -0.40
C GLY A 96 -10.72 -0.24 -1.46
N PHE A 97 -10.90 0.40 -2.62
CA PHE A 97 -9.87 0.48 -3.67
C PHE A 97 -10.02 1.71 -4.56
N ASN A 98 -8.92 2.09 -5.20
CA ASN A 98 -8.89 3.12 -6.22
C ASN A 98 -8.46 2.52 -7.57
N ILE A 99 -9.07 2.98 -8.66
CA ILE A 99 -8.64 2.70 -10.03
C ILE A 99 -7.83 3.91 -10.49
N ARG A 100 -6.55 3.72 -10.75
CA ARG A 100 -5.65 4.76 -11.24
C ARG A 100 -5.49 4.63 -12.73
N ILE A 101 -5.75 5.71 -13.45
CA ILE A 101 -5.50 5.85 -14.88
C ILE A 101 -4.25 6.72 -14.99
N GLU A 102 -3.12 6.08 -15.28
CA GLU A 102 -1.78 6.70 -15.23
C GLU A 102 -1.39 7.33 -16.57
N GLY A 103 -2.08 6.96 -17.64
CA GLY A 103 -1.84 7.49 -18.98
C GLY A 103 -2.32 6.55 -20.08
N GLY A 104 -1.97 6.92 -21.30
CA GLY A 104 -2.28 6.15 -22.50
C GLY A 104 -3.42 6.74 -23.33
N THR A 105 -3.71 6.07 -24.43
CA THR A 105 -4.77 6.44 -25.37
C THR A 105 -5.92 5.46 -25.25
N PHE A 106 -7.14 6.00 -25.19
CA PHE A 106 -8.37 5.22 -25.16
C PHE A 106 -9.23 5.55 -26.38
N ASN A 107 -9.86 4.54 -26.94
CA ASN A 107 -10.77 4.69 -28.06
C ASN A 107 -12.20 4.39 -27.63
N ALA A 108 -13.16 4.90 -28.38
CA ALA A 108 -14.56 4.52 -28.18
C ALA A 108 -14.71 3.00 -28.31
N GLY A 109 -15.32 2.39 -27.32
CA GLY A 109 -15.51 0.93 -27.25
C GLY A 109 -14.41 0.17 -26.52
N ASP A 110 -13.29 0.79 -26.16
CA ASP A 110 -12.29 0.17 -25.32
C ASP A 110 -12.90 -0.18 -23.95
N SER A 111 -12.49 -1.32 -23.42
CA SER A 111 -12.96 -1.78 -22.13
C SER A 111 -11.89 -2.54 -21.35
N PHE A 112 -11.97 -2.41 -20.04
CA PHE A 112 -11.04 -3.05 -19.10
C PHE A 112 -11.84 -3.71 -17.99
N LEU A 113 -11.51 -4.96 -17.71
CA LEU A 113 -12.06 -5.67 -16.57
C LEU A 113 -11.24 -5.33 -15.33
N ILE A 114 -11.93 -4.91 -14.29
CA ILE A 114 -11.38 -4.53 -12.99
C ILE A 114 -11.76 -5.60 -11.97
N GLU A 115 -10.75 -6.27 -11.40
CA GLU A 115 -10.91 -7.33 -10.41
C GLU A 115 -9.96 -7.08 -9.22
N PRO A 116 -10.36 -6.30 -8.20
CA PRO A 116 -9.48 -5.92 -7.08
C PRO A 116 -8.92 -7.10 -6.31
N THR A 117 -9.68 -8.19 -6.20
CA THR A 117 -9.27 -9.40 -5.47
C THR A 117 -8.57 -10.44 -6.34
N ARG A 118 -8.35 -10.13 -7.63
CA ARG A 118 -7.69 -11.05 -8.55
C ARG A 118 -6.31 -11.44 -8.06
N ASN A 119 -6.05 -12.74 -8.07
CA ASN A 119 -4.78 -13.33 -7.67
C ASN A 119 -4.32 -12.99 -6.24
N ALA A 120 -5.15 -12.37 -5.41
CA ALA A 120 -4.75 -11.95 -4.07
C ALA A 120 -4.17 -13.12 -3.26
N ALA A 121 -4.85 -14.26 -3.25
CA ALA A 121 -4.36 -15.44 -2.54
C ALA A 121 -3.13 -16.10 -3.21
N ALA A 122 -3.03 -16.04 -4.54
CA ALA A 122 -1.91 -16.62 -5.26
C ALA A 122 -0.65 -15.77 -5.24
N SER A 123 -0.79 -14.47 -4.97
CA SER A 123 0.31 -13.51 -4.92
C SER A 123 0.85 -13.26 -3.50
N ILE A 124 0.24 -13.87 -2.48
CA ILE A 124 0.80 -13.80 -1.13
C ILE A 124 2.09 -14.61 -1.09
N GLY A 125 3.22 -13.92 -0.98
CA GLY A 125 4.52 -14.48 -0.76
C GLY A 125 5.04 -14.14 0.64
N LEU A 126 6.00 -14.92 1.13
CA LEU A 126 6.76 -14.61 2.32
C LEU A 126 7.99 -13.80 1.88
N GLU A 127 8.17 -12.61 2.45
CA GLU A 127 9.35 -11.76 2.15
C GLU A 127 10.50 -12.03 3.13
N VAL A 128 10.21 -12.64 4.27
CA VAL A 128 11.22 -13.05 5.23
C VAL A 128 11.87 -14.35 4.76
N ASN A 129 13.17 -14.30 4.48
CA ASN A 129 13.93 -15.41 3.92
C ASN A 129 14.83 -16.10 4.96
N ARG A 130 15.12 -15.43 6.07
CA ARG A 130 15.95 -15.91 7.17
C ARG A 130 15.22 -15.69 8.48
N GLU A 131 15.43 -16.54 9.44
CA GLU A 131 14.83 -16.41 10.78
C GLU A 131 15.32 -15.17 11.53
N GLU A 132 16.52 -14.71 11.22
CA GLU A 132 17.14 -13.50 11.76
C GLU A 132 16.43 -12.22 11.34
N ASP A 133 15.77 -12.23 10.18
CA ASP A 133 15.02 -11.09 9.66
C ASP A 133 13.69 -10.86 10.41
N LEU A 134 13.33 -11.75 11.35
CA LEU A 134 12.12 -11.61 12.15
C LEU A 134 12.29 -10.54 13.23
N ALA A 135 11.73 -9.38 12.96
CA ALA A 135 11.89 -8.18 13.78
C ALA A 135 10.91 -8.15 14.98
N PHE A 136 11.17 -8.95 16.01
CA PHE A 136 10.35 -9.02 17.21
C PHE A 136 10.85 -8.15 18.37
N ALA A 137 12.08 -7.63 18.30
CA ALA A 137 12.63 -6.80 19.35
C ALA A 137 12.03 -5.38 19.30
N SER A 138 11.78 -4.80 20.48
CA SER A 138 11.41 -3.39 20.55
C SER A 138 12.62 -2.53 20.19
N PRO A 139 12.48 -1.52 19.29
CA PRO A 139 13.58 -0.63 18.92
C PRO A 139 14.02 0.30 20.06
N VAL A 140 13.28 0.34 21.13
CA VAL A 140 13.62 1.12 22.34
C VAL A 140 13.46 0.27 23.58
N ARG A 141 14.48 0.28 24.44
CA ARG A 141 14.49 -0.38 25.73
C ARG A 141 14.69 0.65 26.83
N ALA A 142 13.83 0.61 27.85
CA ALA A 142 14.00 1.40 29.04
C ALA A 142 14.82 0.60 30.07
N GLU A 143 15.88 1.22 30.60
CA GLU A 143 16.71 0.63 31.62
C GLU A 143 16.87 1.58 32.81
N GLY A 144 16.79 1.02 34.02
CA GLY A 144 17.14 1.76 35.25
C GLY A 144 18.66 1.95 35.34
N SER A 145 19.08 3.16 35.70
CA SER A 145 20.49 3.39 35.99
C SER A 145 20.96 2.52 37.18
N ALA A 146 22.14 1.95 37.08
CA ALA A 146 22.76 1.17 38.17
C ALA A 146 22.95 1.99 39.46
N ASN A 147 22.96 3.31 39.34
CA ASN A 147 23.09 4.25 40.47
C ASN A 147 21.74 4.71 41.03
N ASN A 148 20.64 4.19 40.49
CA ASN A 148 19.31 4.53 41.01
C ASN A 148 19.09 3.84 42.35
N THR A 149 18.96 4.62 43.42
CA THR A 149 18.70 4.13 44.78
C THR A 149 17.21 4.18 45.15
N GLY A 150 16.37 4.69 44.25
CA GLY A 150 14.92 4.73 44.46
C GLY A 150 14.23 3.41 44.09
N ASP A 151 13.01 3.25 44.52
CA ASP A 151 12.12 2.11 44.25
C ASP A 151 11.21 2.29 43.05
N ALA A 152 11.39 3.39 42.32
CA ALA A 152 10.63 3.68 41.11
C ALA A 152 10.91 2.67 40.00
N THR A 153 9.86 2.18 39.36
CA THR A 153 9.94 1.25 38.23
C THR A 153 9.50 1.97 36.94
N ILE A 154 10.23 1.68 35.88
CA ILE A 154 9.88 2.17 34.54
C ILE A 154 9.42 0.98 33.67
N ASN A 155 8.25 1.10 33.08
CA ASN A 155 7.76 0.12 32.13
C ASN A 155 8.34 0.40 30.75
N GLN A 156 8.52 -0.67 29.95
CA GLN A 156 8.88 -0.54 28.55
C GLN A 156 7.82 0.30 27.83
N GLY A 157 8.24 1.35 27.18
CA GLY A 157 7.37 2.16 26.35
C GLY A 157 6.87 1.38 25.12
N LYS A 158 5.73 1.81 24.58
CA LYS A 158 5.25 1.33 23.28
C LYS A 158 5.75 2.27 22.20
N MET A 159 6.53 1.76 21.25
CA MET A 159 6.87 2.52 20.05
C MET A 159 5.62 2.64 19.17
N LEU A 160 5.28 3.87 18.76
CA LEU A 160 4.15 4.13 17.88
C LEU A 160 4.62 4.24 16.43
N ASP A 161 5.70 4.97 16.20
CA ASP A 161 6.32 5.13 14.90
C ASP A 161 7.80 5.51 15.08
N VAL A 162 8.64 5.12 14.13
CA VAL A 162 10.06 5.50 14.03
C VAL A 162 10.33 6.41 12.83
N ARG A 163 9.29 6.74 12.07
CA ARG A 163 9.39 7.53 10.86
C ARG A 163 8.77 8.91 11.05
N ASP A 164 9.34 9.86 10.35
CA ASP A 164 8.77 11.20 10.22
C ASP A 164 7.44 11.11 9.46
N PRO A 165 6.32 11.63 9.99
CA PRO A 165 5.01 11.50 9.37
C PRO A 165 4.87 12.25 8.04
N PHE A 166 5.78 13.20 7.73
CA PHE A 166 5.73 14.00 6.51
C PHE A 166 6.64 13.46 5.42
N THR A 167 7.81 12.93 5.79
CA THR A 167 8.82 12.48 4.84
C THR A 167 8.88 10.98 4.69
N ASN A 168 8.22 10.23 5.57
CA ASN A 168 8.28 8.78 5.69
C ASN A 168 9.72 8.23 5.86
N SER A 169 10.65 9.11 6.19
CA SER A 169 12.05 8.76 6.46
C SER A 169 12.22 8.37 7.92
N LEU A 170 13.23 7.56 8.22
CA LEU A 170 13.60 7.25 9.60
C LEU A 170 13.90 8.54 10.36
N LEU A 171 13.36 8.67 11.56
CA LEU A 171 13.66 9.81 12.43
C LEU A 171 15.17 9.85 12.72
N SER A 172 15.76 11.03 12.64
CA SER A 172 17.23 11.23 12.78
C SER A 172 17.80 10.76 14.13
N ASN A 173 16.93 10.62 15.12
CA ASN A 173 17.30 10.16 16.47
C ASN A 173 17.49 8.65 16.56
N PHE A 174 17.00 7.90 15.57
CA PHE A 174 17.18 6.45 15.49
C PHE A 174 18.39 6.14 14.64
N ARG A 175 19.29 5.33 15.18
CA ARG A 175 20.39 4.73 14.45
C ARG A 175 19.94 3.39 13.86
N GLN A 176 20.60 2.93 12.82
CA GLN A 176 20.35 1.61 12.24
C GLN A 176 20.55 0.47 13.23
N ASP A 177 21.40 0.68 14.25
CA ASP A 177 21.63 -0.28 15.36
C ASP A 177 20.55 -0.20 16.47
N GLY A 178 19.47 0.55 16.24
CA GLY A 178 18.33 0.68 17.14
C GLY A 178 18.59 1.50 18.40
N GLN A 179 19.69 2.20 18.48
CA GLN A 179 19.96 3.11 19.58
C GLN A 179 19.39 4.49 19.31
N LEU A 180 18.92 5.16 20.38
CA LEU A 180 18.61 6.58 20.33
C LEU A 180 19.90 7.39 20.46
N ASP A 181 20.09 8.36 19.57
CA ASP A 181 21.21 9.27 19.58
C ASP A 181 20.74 10.74 19.57
N PRO A 182 20.89 11.48 20.64
CA PRO A 182 21.43 11.08 21.93
C PRO A 182 20.47 10.19 22.74
N PRO A 183 20.98 9.38 23.67
CA PRO A 183 20.13 8.62 24.60
C PRO A 183 19.21 9.56 25.40
N LEU A 184 17.95 9.16 25.56
CA LEU A 184 16.99 9.91 26.36
C LEU A 184 17.17 9.55 27.84
N GLY A 185 17.56 10.54 28.66
CA GLY A 185 17.64 10.41 30.11
C GLY A 185 16.48 11.10 30.80
N ILE A 186 15.81 10.43 31.72
CA ILE A 186 14.78 11.00 32.58
C ILE A 186 15.36 11.06 33.99
N GLN A 187 15.41 12.26 34.56
CA GLN A 187 15.79 12.48 35.96
C GLN A 187 14.58 13.02 36.73
N PHE A 188 14.42 12.49 37.94
CA PHE A 188 13.39 12.91 38.88
C PHE A 188 13.99 13.73 40.01
#